data_b841850ed492e8fc147f0ad41e2425d4
#
_entry.id   b841850ed492e8fc147f0ad41e2425d4
#
_cell.length_a   1.000
_cell.length_b   1.000
_cell.length_c   1.000
_cell.angle_alpha   90.00
_cell.angle_beta   90.00
_cell.angle_gamma   90.00
#
_symmetry.space_group_name_H-M   'P 1'
#
loop_
_entity.id
_entity.type
_entity.pdbx_description
1 polymer ?
#
loop_
_entity_poly.entity_id
_entity_poly.type
_entity_poly.pdbx_seq_one_letter_code
_entity_poly.pdbx_strand_id
1 'polypeptide(L)'
;IKTFFSELFFMKNKTYNKKKMLVVFSIAVVLIVSLMARLFYLMVFDAEHYQKLAKDLHERERKIKAARGEILDRNGVVLAANKTVCTISVIHSQVTEPEKVARILAEELEMDESKIAEKIQKVTSMEKIRTNVEKETGDRIRDYDLDGVKVDEDFKRYYPYRDLASRVLGFTGGDNQGIIGLEVKYEEYLKGINGT
;
A
#
# COMPACT_ATOMS: atom_id res chain seq x y z
N ILE A 1 30.49 44.75 -8.50
CA ILE A 1 31.17 43.42 -8.35
C ILE A 1 32.68 43.64 -8.14
N LYS A 2 33.36 44.59 -8.84
CA LYS A 2 34.78 44.83 -8.66
C LYS A 2 35.15 45.46 -7.30
N THR A 3 34.28 46.23 -6.70
CA THR A 3 34.51 46.89 -5.38
C THR A 3 34.36 45.90 -4.22
N PHE A 4 33.48 44.91 -4.34
CA PHE A 4 33.28 43.91 -3.31
C PHE A 4 34.48 42.92 -3.20
N PHE A 5 35.08 42.60 -4.34
CA PHE A 5 36.29 41.72 -4.36
C PHE A 5 37.55 42.44 -3.85
N SER A 6 37.63 43.80 -4.01
CA SER A 6 38.77 44.55 -3.51
C SER A 6 38.77 44.69 -1.98
N GLU A 7 37.62 44.77 -1.38
CA GLU A 7 37.46 44.85 0.08
C GLU A 7 37.80 43.51 0.75
N LEU A 8 37.50 42.40 0.08
CA LEU A 8 37.85 41.04 0.59
C LEU A 8 39.36 40.77 0.55
N PHE A 9 40.09 41.41 -0.39
CA PHE A 9 41.55 41.21 -0.53
C PHE A 9 42.34 42.17 0.33
N PHE A 10 41.75 43.25 0.87
CA PHE A 10 42.38 44.28 1.69
C PHE A 10 42.07 44.11 3.19
N MET A 11 41.65 42.95 3.64
CA MET A 11 41.65 42.61 5.06
C MET A 11 43.09 42.41 5.52
N LYS A 12 43.71 43.58 5.80
CA LYS A 12 45.00 43.76 6.42
C LYS A 12 45.27 42.71 7.48
N ASN A 13 46.37 41.98 7.32
CA ASN A 13 46.96 40.96 8.20
C ASN A 13 46.77 41.29 9.70
N LYS A 14 45.64 40.99 10.25
CA LYS A 14 45.49 40.77 11.69
C LYS A 14 46.21 39.49 11.97
N THR A 15 47.33 39.53 12.68
CA THR A 15 48.09 38.38 13.11
C THR A 15 47.15 37.34 13.73
N TYR A 16 46.67 36.45 12.92
CA TYR A 16 45.86 35.32 13.37
C TYR A 16 46.73 34.50 14.32
N ASN A 17 46.35 34.46 15.58
CA ASN A 17 47.03 33.71 16.61
C ASN A 17 47.02 32.24 16.18
N LYS A 18 48.14 31.73 15.63
CA LYS A 18 48.27 30.38 15.06
C LYS A 18 47.70 29.32 16.01
N LYS A 19 47.87 29.56 17.33
CA LYS A 19 47.29 28.69 18.38
C LYS A 19 45.76 28.67 18.38
N LYS A 20 45.07 29.82 18.16
CA LYS A 20 43.61 29.88 18.09
C LYS A 20 43.06 29.21 16.82
N MET A 21 43.74 29.40 15.69
CA MET A 21 43.43 28.70 14.45
C MET A 21 43.56 27.18 14.59
N LEU A 22 44.65 26.72 15.23
CA LEU A 22 44.86 25.30 15.50
C LEU A 22 43.76 24.71 16.39
N VAL A 23 43.32 25.44 17.42
CA VAL A 23 42.24 25.01 18.31
C VAL A 23 40.89 24.91 17.55
N VAL A 24 40.55 25.92 16.75
CA VAL A 24 39.29 25.88 15.95
C VAL A 24 39.33 24.73 14.94
N PHE A 25 40.49 24.54 14.26
CA PHE A 25 40.68 23.43 13.33
C PHE A 25 40.58 22.07 14.03
N SER A 26 41.18 21.92 15.20
CA SER A 26 41.06 20.69 15.99
C SER A 26 39.62 20.38 16.40
N ILE A 27 38.85 21.39 16.82
CA ILE A 27 37.44 21.22 17.15
C ILE A 27 36.65 20.79 15.92
N ALA A 28 36.89 21.40 14.75
CA ALA A 28 36.21 21.03 13.51
C ALA A 28 36.52 19.58 13.10
N VAL A 29 37.80 19.16 13.22
CA VAL A 29 38.20 17.77 12.94
C VAL A 29 37.53 16.79 13.90
N VAL A 30 37.48 17.08 15.20
CA VAL A 30 36.78 16.24 16.19
C VAL A 30 35.30 16.11 15.88
N LEU A 31 34.63 17.19 15.47
CA LEU A 31 33.23 17.14 15.06
C LEU A 31 33.00 16.26 13.83
N ILE A 32 33.83 16.40 12.81
CA ILE A 32 33.76 15.57 11.60
C ILE A 32 33.97 14.10 11.93
N VAL A 33 35.01 13.78 12.72
CA VAL A 33 35.28 12.39 13.13
C VAL A 33 34.11 11.82 13.95
N SER A 34 33.53 12.61 14.85
CA SER A 34 32.34 12.21 15.62
C SER A 34 31.14 11.92 14.72
N LEU A 35 30.88 12.76 13.72
CA LEU A 35 29.80 12.53 12.74
C LEU A 35 30.07 11.27 11.90
N MET A 36 31.30 11.06 11.44
CA MET A 36 31.66 9.86 10.69
C MET A 36 31.52 8.59 11.53
N ALA A 37 31.94 8.63 12.79
CA ALA A 37 31.77 7.52 13.73
C ALA A 37 30.28 7.22 13.98
N ARG A 38 29.46 8.27 14.10
CA ARG A 38 28.00 8.12 14.25
C ARG A 38 27.36 7.50 13.01
N LEU A 39 27.72 7.97 11.82
CA LEU A 39 27.24 7.38 10.56
C LEU A 39 27.67 5.93 10.41
N PHE A 40 28.92 5.63 10.73
CA PHE A 40 29.42 4.25 10.71
C PHE A 40 28.66 3.34 11.66
N TYR A 41 28.40 3.82 12.88
CA TYR A 41 27.59 3.09 13.85
C TYR A 41 26.18 2.77 13.30
N LEU A 42 25.49 3.77 12.73
CA LEU A 42 24.17 3.60 12.14
C LEU A 42 24.19 2.64 10.95
N MET A 43 25.23 2.69 10.11
CA MET A 43 25.34 1.83 8.93
C MET A 43 25.68 0.37 9.28
N VAL A 44 26.39 0.11 10.37
CA VAL A 44 26.84 -1.25 10.71
C VAL A 44 25.93 -1.90 11.75
N PHE A 45 25.55 -1.17 12.79
CA PHE A 45 24.79 -1.76 13.90
C PHE A 45 23.28 -1.61 13.76
N ASP A 46 22.81 -0.51 13.18
CA ASP A 46 21.36 -0.27 13.00
C ASP A 46 20.89 -0.50 11.55
N ALA A 47 21.78 -0.92 10.64
CA ALA A 47 21.46 -1.12 9.23
C ALA A 47 20.28 -2.09 9.03
N GLU A 48 20.27 -3.19 9.78
CA GLU A 48 19.22 -4.21 9.71
C GLU A 48 17.85 -3.64 10.17
N HIS A 49 17.85 -2.82 11.21
CA HIS A 49 16.64 -2.15 11.68
C HIS A 49 16.07 -1.18 10.64
N TYR A 50 16.92 -0.32 10.06
CA TYR A 50 16.49 0.64 9.04
C TYR A 50 16.14 -0.03 7.71
N GLN A 51 16.83 -1.10 7.31
CA GLN A 51 16.46 -1.91 6.16
C GLN A 51 15.10 -2.57 6.35
N LYS A 52 14.80 -3.08 7.55
CA LYS A 52 13.52 -3.69 7.88
C LYS A 52 12.39 -2.65 7.83
N LEU A 53 12.60 -1.45 8.40
CA LEU A 53 11.65 -0.36 8.29
C LEU A 53 11.41 0.10 6.84
N ALA A 54 12.48 0.20 6.05
CA ALA A 54 12.38 0.56 4.64
C ALA A 54 11.67 -0.53 3.84
N LYS A 55 11.95 -1.80 4.12
CA LYS A 55 11.31 -2.94 3.50
C LYS A 55 9.81 -2.98 3.83
N ASP A 56 9.44 -2.80 5.10
CA ASP A 56 8.04 -2.73 5.53
C ASP A 56 7.26 -1.56 4.89
N LEU A 57 7.96 -0.47 4.55
CA LEU A 57 7.37 0.68 3.85
C LEU A 57 7.25 0.45 2.34
N HIS A 58 8.21 -0.23 1.71
CA HIS A 58 8.24 -0.47 0.26
C HIS A 58 7.60 -1.79 -0.17
N GLU A 59 7.76 -2.84 0.62
CA GLU A 59 7.12 -4.12 0.44
C GLU A 59 5.89 -4.18 1.38
N ARG A 60 4.77 -3.59 0.97
CA ARG A 60 3.49 -4.01 1.53
C ARG A 60 3.26 -5.42 1.03
N GLU A 61 3.58 -6.41 1.86
CA GLU A 61 3.20 -7.80 1.62
C GLU A 61 1.70 -7.83 1.34
N ARG A 62 1.34 -8.00 0.07
CA ARG A 62 -0.04 -8.22 -0.32
C ARG A 62 -0.35 -9.66 0.03
N LYS A 63 -1.03 -9.85 1.13
CA LYS A 63 -1.62 -11.15 1.45
C LYS A 63 -2.61 -11.48 0.35
N ILE A 64 -2.24 -12.40 -0.53
CA ILE A 64 -3.16 -12.95 -1.52
C ILE A 64 -4.14 -13.81 -0.75
N LYS A 65 -5.40 -13.37 -0.68
CA LYS A 65 -6.43 -14.13 0.01
C LYS A 65 -6.63 -15.46 -0.70
N ALA A 66 -6.61 -16.54 0.06
CA ALA A 66 -6.93 -17.86 -0.47
C ALA A 66 -8.42 -17.95 -0.81
N ALA A 67 -8.73 -18.66 -1.88
CA ALA A 67 -10.10 -19.09 -2.16
C ALA A 67 -10.57 -20.03 -1.05
N ARG A 68 -11.80 -19.82 -0.58
CA ARG A 68 -12.42 -20.67 0.43
C ARG A 68 -12.84 -22.01 -0.19
N GLY A 69 -12.72 -23.11 0.54
CA GLY A 69 -13.18 -24.42 0.09
C GLY A 69 -14.65 -24.44 -0.31
N GLU A 70 -15.02 -25.25 -1.30
CA GLU A 70 -16.40 -25.44 -1.73
C GLU A 70 -17.17 -26.32 -0.77
N ILE A 71 -18.47 -26.11 -0.66
CA ILE A 71 -19.38 -27.02 0.05
C ILE A 71 -20.25 -27.69 -0.99
N LEU A 72 -20.19 -29.01 -1.02
CA LEU A 72 -20.90 -29.85 -1.96
C LEU A 72 -21.97 -30.68 -1.22
N ASP A 73 -23.00 -31.10 -1.94
CA ASP A 73 -23.90 -32.14 -1.46
C ASP A 73 -23.28 -33.55 -1.68
N ARG A 74 -24.00 -34.58 -1.26
CA ARG A 74 -23.55 -35.97 -1.44
C ARG A 74 -23.42 -36.43 -2.90
N ASN A 75 -24.02 -35.66 -3.83
CA ASN A 75 -24.01 -35.96 -5.27
C ASN A 75 -22.96 -35.10 -6.00
N GLY A 76 -22.19 -34.28 -5.26
CA GLY A 76 -21.19 -33.37 -5.84
C GLY A 76 -21.78 -32.06 -6.35
N VAL A 77 -23.03 -31.73 -6.04
CA VAL A 77 -23.65 -30.46 -6.43
C VAL A 77 -23.13 -29.36 -5.52
N VAL A 78 -22.65 -28.28 -6.13
CA VAL A 78 -22.07 -27.14 -5.41
C VAL A 78 -23.17 -26.34 -4.69
N LEU A 79 -23.09 -26.31 -3.36
CA LEU A 79 -24.00 -25.55 -2.50
C LEU A 79 -23.43 -24.19 -2.10
N ALA A 80 -22.11 -24.11 -1.96
CA ALA A 80 -21.38 -22.85 -1.73
C ALA A 80 -20.03 -22.86 -2.45
N ALA A 81 -19.75 -21.82 -3.21
CA ALA A 81 -18.50 -21.65 -3.96
C ALA A 81 -17.97 -20.21 -3.81
N ASN A 82 -16.87 -19.93 -4.50
CA ASN A 82 -16.35 -18.56 -4.58
C ASN A 82 -16.58 -17.98 -5.98
N LYS A 83 -16.95 -16.72 -6.05
CA LYS A 83 -16.92 -15.93 -7.28
C LYS A 83 -15.72 -14.99 -7.20
N THR A 84 -14.87 -14.99 -8.21
CA THR A 84 -13.78 -14.01 -8.31
C THR A 84 -14.37 -12.63 -8.53
N VAL A 85 -13.96 -11.68 -7.73
CA VAL A 85 -14.36 -10.28 -7.79
C VAL A 85 -13.11 -9.40 -7.70
N CYS A 86 -13.24 -8.13 -8.05
CA CYS A 86 -12.14 -7.18 -7.97
C CYS A 86 -12.46 -6.08 -6.95
N THR A 87 -11.42 -5.59 -6.30
CA THR A 87 -11.45 -4.38 -5.49
C THR A 87 -10.65 -3.31 -6.18
N ILE A 88 -11.29 -2.18 -6.47
CA ILE A 88 -10.66 -1.03 -7.11
C ILE A 88 -10.24 -0.06 -6.01
N SER A 89 -8.96 0.28 -6.02
CA SER A 89 -8.35 1.22 -5.06
C SER A 89 -7.52 2.25 -5.80
N VAL A 90 -7.36 3.43 -5.22
CA VAL A 90 -6.56 4.52 -5.78
C VAL A 90 -5.51 4.96 -4.79
N ILE A 91 -4.28 5.21 -5.29
CA ILE A 91 -3.16 5.74 -4.54
C ILE A 91 -2.99 7.21 -4.93
N HIS A 92 -3.42 8.13 -4.08
CA HIS A 92 -3.42 9.57 -4.35
C HIS A 92 -2.07 10.09 -4.88
N SER A 93 -0.95 9.66 -4.30
CA SER A 93 0.39 10.13 -4.69
C SER A 93 0.86 9.67 -6.08
N GLN A 94 0.18 8.71 -6.69
CA GLN A 94 0.53 8.12 -7.99
C GLN A 94 -0.42 8.56 -9.12
N VAL A 95 -1.52 9.24 -8.79
CA VAL A 95 -2.48 9.73 -9.80
C VAL A 95 -1.94 10.99 -10.44
N THR A 96 -1.68 10.93 -11.75
CA THR A 96 -1.18 12.06 -12.54
C THR A 96 -2.34 12.92 -13.06
N GLU A 97 -3.45 12.29 -13.50
CA GLU A 97 -4.61 12.94 -14.13
C GLU A 97 -5.90 12.61 -13.37
N PRO A 98 -6.18 13.24 -12.21
CA PRO A 98 -7.30 12.86 -11.34
C PRO A 98 -8.68 12.98 -12.00
N GLU A 99 -8.89 13.97 -12.87
CA GLU A 99 -10.16 14.16 -13.58
C GLU A 99 -10.43 13.05 -14.59
N LYS A 100 -9.41 12.65 -15.34
CA LYS A 100 -9.50 11.53 -16.30
C LYS A 100 -9.78 10.21 -15.59
N VAL A 101 -9.06 9.94 -14.49
CA VAL A 101 -9.25 8.75 -13.67
C VAL A 101 -10.66 8.73 -13.09
N ALA A 102 -11.16 9.86 -12.54
CA ALA A 102 -12.49 9.95 -11.97
C ALA A 102 -13.57 9.64 -13.02
N ARG A 103 -13.46 10.21 -14.22
CA ARG A 103 -14.44 10.01 -15.30
C ARG A 103 -14.49 8.56 -15.78
N ILE A 104 -13.32 7.94 -16.03
CA ILE A 104 -13.25 6.54 -16.51
C ILE A 104 -13.79 5.59 -15.43
N LEU A 105 -13.40 5.78 -14.16
CA LEU A 105 -13.90 4.95 -13.07
C LEU A 105 -15.40 5.18 -12.83
N ALA A 106 -15.93 6.38 -13.06
CA ALA A 106 -17.36 6.66 -12.93
C ALA A 106 -18.17 5.90 -13.99
N GLU A 107 -17.71 5.89 -15.22
CA GLU A 107 -18.33 5.17 -16.33
C GLU A 107 -18.30 3.66 -16.11
N GLU A 108 -17.13 3.08 -15.81
CA GLU A 108 -16.97 1.63 -15.65
C GLU A 108 -17.63 1.06 -14.37
N LEU A 109 -17.70 1.85 -13.31
CA LEU A 109 -18.27 1.43 -12.04
C LEU A 109 -19.72 1.88 -11.84
N GLU A 110 -20.31 2.59 -12.81
CA GLU A 110 -21.65 3.19 -12.71
C GLU A 110 -21.83 3.98 -11.39
N MET A 111 -20.85 4.85 -11.11
CA MET A 111 -20.80 5.67 -9.91
C MET A 111 -20.76 7.16 -10.27
N ASP A 112 -21.15 7.98 -9.30
CA ASP A 112 -21.10 9.44 -9.41
C ASP A 112 -19.65 9.93 -9.46
N GLU A 113 -19.29 10.65 -10.52
CA GLU A 113 -17.92 11.16 -10.75
C GLU A 113 -17.46 12.04 -9.59
N SER A 114 -18.34 12.85 -9.02
CA SER A 114 -18.03 13.75 -7.90
C SER A 114 -17.59 12.97 -6.65
N LYS A 115 -18.21 11.83 -6.37
CA LYS A 115 -17.85 10.97 -5.23
C LYS A 115 -16.51 10.29 -5.43
N ILE A 116 -16.20 9.91 -6.67
CA ILE A 116 -14.89 9.31 -7.00
C ILE A 116 -13.80 10.36 -6.91
N ALA A 117 -14.05 11.57 -7.45
CA ALA A 117 -13.11 12.68 -7.37
C ALA A 117 -12.80 13.07 -5.91
N GLU A 118 -13.81 13.12 -5.03
CA GLU A 118 -13.61 13.33 -3.59
C GLU A 118 -12.71 12.26 -2.96
N LYS A 119 -12.92 10.98 -3.32
CA LYS A 119 -12.10 9.89 -2.81
C LYS A 119 -10.66 9.95 -3.34
N ILE A 120 -10.45 10.31 -4.61
CA ILE A 120 -9.13 10.48 -5.20
C ILE A 120 -8.35 11.61 -4.53
N GLN A 121 -9.02 12.69 -4.12
CA GLN A 121 -8.39 13.84 -3.46
C GLN A 121 -7.98 13.56 -1.99
N LYS A 122 -8.51 12.50 -1.38
CA LYS A 122 -8.10 12.15 -0.01
C LYS A 122 -6.62 11.78 0.03
N VAL A 123 -5.87 12.50 0.85
CA VAL A 123 -4.43 12.27 1.09
C VAL A 123 -4.27 11.02 1.97
N THR A 124 -4.56 9.87 1.39
CA THR A 124 -4.36 8.55 2.02
C THR A 124 -3.39 7.72 1.18
N SER A 125 -2.70 6.79 1.81
CA SER A 125 -1.76 5.93 1.09
C SER A 125 -2.46 5.02 0.07
N MET A 126 -3.73 4.69 0.29
CA MET A 126 -4.59 3.94 -0.63
C MET A 126 -6.05 4.08 -0.18
N GLU A 127 -6.93 4.54 -1.07
CA GLU A 127 -8.37 4.66 -0.82
C GLU A 127 -9.13 3.65 -1.68
N LYS A 128 -10.05 2.89 -1.05
CA LYS A 128 -10.90 1.94 -1.77
C LYS A 128 -12.05 2.70 -2.42
N ILE A 129 -12.15 2.61 -3.75
CA ILE A 129 -13.24 3.21 -4.52
C ILE A 129 -14.47 2.30 -4.46
N ARG A 130 -14.31 1.04 -4.88
CA ARG A 130 -15.38 0.03 -4.89
C ARG A 130 -14.84 -1.37 -4.65
N THR A 131 -15.56 -2.16 -3.90
CA THR A 131 -15.29 -3.58 -3.64
C THR A 131 -16.35 -4.44 -4.35
N ASN A 132 -16.07 -5.73 -4.51
CA ASN A 132 -16.97 -6.71 -5.15
C ASN A 132 -17.37 -6.33 -6.58
N VAL A 133 -16.45 -5.74 -7.33
CA VAL A 133 -16.61 -5.45 -8.76
C VAL A 133 -16.47 -6.76 -9.54
N GLU A 134 -17.25 -6.94 -10.57
CA GLU A 134 -17.13 -8.13 -11.43
C GLU A 134 -15.77 -8.19 -12.10
N LYS A 135 -15.25 -9.41 -12.29
CA LYS A 135 -13.92 -9.62 -12.84
C LYS A 135 -13.75 -8.94 -14.21
N GLU A 136 -14.75 -9.06 -15.08
CA GLU A 136 -14.72 -8.46 -16.42
C GLU A 136 -14.56 -6.93 -16.38
N THR A 137 -15.28 -6.27 -15.47
CA THR A 137 -15.13 -4.81 -15.27
C THR A 137 -13.76 -4.46 -14.68
N GLY A 138 -13.27 -5.30 -13.73
CA GLY A 138 -11.93 -5.13 -13.18
C GLY A 138 -10.83 -5.26 -14.24
N ASP A 139 -10.95 -6.22 -15.13
CA ASP A 139 -10.00 -6.44 -16.23
C ASP A 139 -10.04 -5.27 -17.23
N ARG A 140 -11.23 -4.75 -17.60
CA ARG A 140 -11.34 -3.53 -18.43
C ARG A 140 -10.65 -2.33 -17.78
N ILE A 141 -10.86 -2.12 -16.47
CA ILE A 141 -10.19 -1.02 -15.76
C ILE A 141 -8.68 -1.20 -15.74
N ARG A 142 -8.20 -2.44 -15.65
CA ARG A 142 -6.76 -2.75 -15.72
C ARG A 142 -6.19 -2.45 -17.09
N ASP A 143 -6.93 -2.73 -18.17
CA ASP A 143 -6.51 -2.50 -19.56
C ASP A 143 -6.36 -1.00 -19.91
N TYR A 144 -7.05 -0.11 -19.16
CA TYR A 144 -6.84 1.35 -19.31
C TYR A 144 -5.49 1.83 -18.79
N ASP A 145 -4.75 1.02 -18.03
CA ASP A 145 -3.43 1.32 -17.44
C ASP A 145 -3.36 2.71 -16.79
N LEU A 146 -4.32 2.99 -15.90
CA LEU A 146 -4.45 4.29 -15.25
C LEU A 146 -3.45 4.43 -14.10
N ASP A 147 -2.66 5.51 -14.15
CA ASP A 147 -1.70 5.83 -13.09
C ASP A 147 -2.37 5.94 -11.71
N GLY A 148 -1.84 5.21 -10.74
CA GLY A 148 -2.31 5.22 -9.37
C GLY A 148 -3.59 4.42 -9.12
N VAL A 149 -4.20 3.79 -10.12
CA VAL A 149 -5.32 2.86 -9.96
C VAL A 149 -4.80 1.45 -9.74
N LYS A 150 -5.32 0.78 -8.74
CA LYS A 150 -5.02 -0.62 -8.41
C LYS A 150 -6.27 -1.46 -8.48
N VAL A 151 -6.15 -2.58 -9.19
CA VAL A 151 -7.19 -3.59 -9.33
C VAL A 151 -6.71 -4.87 -8.66
N ASP A 152 -7.18 -5.12 -7.47
CA ASP A 152 -6.82 -6.30 -6.68
C ASP A 152 -7.91 -7.37 -6.82
N GLU A 153 -7.53 -8.60 -7.16
CA GLU A 153 -8.48 -9.72 -7.18
C GLU A 153 -8.82 -10.14 -5.74
N ASP A 154 -10.09 -10.43 -5.50
CA ASP A 154 -10.64 -10.91 -4.25
C ASP A 154 -11.66 -12.01 -4.52
N PHE A 155 -12.10 -12.70 -3.49
CA PHE A 155 -13.09 -13.76 -3.58
C PHE A 155 -14.32 -13.40 -2.75
N LYS A 156 -15.49 -13.52 -3.39
CA LYS A 156 -16.78 -13.37 -2.72
C LYS A 156 -17.46 -14.72 -2.63
N ARG A 157 -17.95 -15.06 -1.46
CA ARG A 157 -18.74 -16.28 -1.29
C ARG A 157 -20.03 -16.21 -2.09
N TYR A 158 -20.37 -17.26 -2.80
CA TYR A 158 -21.52 -17.37 -3.68
C TYR A 158 -22.31 -18.63 -3.36
N TYR A 159 -23.62 -18.49 -3.24
CA TYR A 159 -24.58 -19.55 -2.96
C TYR A 159 -25.52 -19.71 -4.17
N PRO A 160 -25.31 -20.71 -5.04
CA PRO A 160 -26.07 -20.86 -6.28
C PRO A 160 -27.59 -20.96 -6.05
N TYR A 161 -27.98 -21.60 -4.97
CA TYR A 161 -29.38 -21.86 -4.65
C TYR A 161 -30.00 -20.87 -3.65
N ARG A 162 -29.36 -19.72 -3.44
CA ARG A 162 -29.82 -18.62 -2.56
C ARG A 162 -30.21 -19.11 -1.17
N ASP A 163 -31.54 -19.23 -0.90
CA ASP A 163 -32.09 -19.52 0.43
C ASP A 163 -32.10 -21.02 0.77
N LEU A 164 -31.75 -21.90 -0.21
CA LEU A 164 -31.72 -23.32 0.03
C LEU A 164 -30.70 -23.67 1.13
N ALA A 165 -31.19 -24.33 2.17
CA ALA A 165 -30.40 -24.73 3.33
C ALA A 165 -29.62 -23.58 4.01
N SER A 166 -30.05 -22.32 3.84
CA SER A 166 -29.36 -21.12 4.37
C SER A 166 -29.09 -21.20 5.88
N ARG A 167 -30.01 -21.78 6.66
CA ARG A 167 -29.84 -21.99 8.10
C ARG A 167 -28.81 -23.07 8.44
N VAL A 168 -28.59 -24.03 7.55
CA VAL A 168 -27.61 -25.10 7.71
C VAL A 168 -26.25 -24.66 7.19
N LEU A 169 -26.19 -24.16 5.96
CA LEU A 169 -24.97 -23.66 5.34
C LEU A 169 -24.38 -22.48 6.11
N GLY A 170 -25.26 -21.54 6.49
CA GLY A 170 -24.83 -20.30 7.08
C GLY A 170 -24.33 -19.29 6.04
N PHE A 171 -23.52 -18.34 6.48
CA PHE A 171 -22.91 -17.34 5.61
C PHE A 171 -21.57 -16.89 6.14
N THR A 172 -20.80 -16.24 5.26
CA THR A 172 -19.50 -15.65 5.57
C THR A 172 -19.60 -14.14 5.73
N GLY A 173 -18.73 -13.56 6.55
CA GLY A 173 -18.54 -12.12 6.67
C GLY A 173 -17.77 -11.51 5.51
N GLY A 174 -17.55 -10.17 5.57
CA GLY A 174 -16.78 -9.43 4.58
C GLY A 174 -15.32 -9.88 4.46
N ASP A 175 -14.78 -10.48 5.51
CA ASP A 175 -13.41 -11.02 5.56
C ASP A 175 -13.33 -12.49 5.11
N ASN A 176 -14.39 -13.01 4.50
CA ASN A 176 -14.53 -14.41 4.08
C ASN A 176 -14.47 -15.42 5.24
N GLN A 177 -14.72 -14.98 6.47
CA GLN A 177 -14.81 -15.78 7.69
C GLN A 177 -16.23 -16.33 7.84
N GLY A 178 -16.36 -17.62 8.19
CA GLY A 178 -17.67 -18.22 8.52
C GLY A 178 -18.27 -17.58 9.78
N ILE A 179 -19.55 -17.15 9.73
CA ILE A 179 -20.23 -16.52 10.87
C ILE A 179 -21.18 -17.49 11.55
N ILE A 180 -21.95 -18.25 10.78
CA ILE A 180 -22.92 -19.23 11.29
C ILE A 180 -22.94 -20.51 10.42
N GLY A 181 -23.60 -21.55 10.91
CA GLY A 181 -23.84 -22.79 10.18
C GLY A 181 -22.60 -23.64 9.92
N LEU A 182 -22.60 -24.36 8.81
CA LEU A 182 -21.47 -25.19 8.37
C LEU A 182 -20.23 -24.31 8.05
N GLU A 183 -20.45 -23.10 7.58
CA GLU A 183 -19.36 -22.17 7.28
C GLU A 183 -18.48 -21.91 8.51
N VAL A 184 -19.07 -21.67 9.69
CA VAL A 184 -18.28 -21.48 10.91
C VAL A 184 -17.78 -22.78 11.48
N LYS A 185 -18.59 -23.87 11.41
CA LYS A 185 -18.21 -25.14 12.00
C LYS A 185 -16.99 -25.76 11.31
N TYR A 186 -16.89 -25.58 10.01
CA TYR A 186 -15.79 -26.10 9.19
C TYR A 186 -14.81 -25.01 8.75
N GLU A 187 -14.77 -23.88 9.46
CA GLU A 187 -13.89 -22.76 9.16
C GLU A 187 -12.44 -23.19 8.95
N GLU A 188 -11.93 -24.05 9.83
CA GLU A 188 -10.54 -24.52 9.80
C GLU A 188 -10.20 -25.27 8.49
N TYR A 189 -11.17 -26.01 7.93
CA TYR A 189 -11.00 -26.75 6.68
C TYR A 189 -11.32 -25.89 5.44
N LEU A 190 -12.29 -24.99 5.57
CA LEU A 190 -12.75 -24.16 4.44
C LEU A 190 -11.84 -22.97 4.19
N LYS A 191 -11.26 -22.39 5.24
CA LYS A 191 -10.36 -21.27 5.14
C LYS A 191 -9.04 -21.69 4.53
N GLY A 192 -8.77 -21.38 3.29
CA GLY A 192 -7.47 -21.63 2.65
C GLY A 192 -6.30 -20.95 3.38
N ILE A 193 -5.09 -21.29 3.00
CA ILE A 193 -3.87 -20.66 3.50
C ILE A 193 -3.53 -19.49 2.56
N ASN A 194 -3.51 -18.27 3.11
CA ASN A 194 -3.16 -17.07 2.35
C ASN A 194 -1.73 -17.17 1.81
N GLY A 195 -1.54 -16.77 0.55
CA GLY A 195 -0.22 -16.59 -0.05
C GLY A 195 0.43 -15.26 0.39
N THR A 196 1.74 -15.20 0.23
CA THR A 196 2.57 -14.00 0.44
C THR A 196 3.25 -13.62 -0.86
#